data_92a5d3f8a9a09cf67762d1db459cc9db
#
_entry.id   92a5d3f8a9a09cf67762d1db459cc9db
#
_cell.length_a   1.000
_cell.length_b   1.000
_cell.length_c   1.000
_cell.angle_alpha   90.00
_cell.angle_beta   90.00
_cell.angle_gamma   90.00
#
_symmetry.space_group_name_H-M   'P 1'
#
loop_
_entity.id
_entity.type
_entity.pdbx_description
1 polymer ?
#
loop_
_entity_poly.entity_id
_entity_poly.type
_entity_poly.pdbx_seq_one_letter_code
_entity_poly.pdbx_strand_id
1 'polypeptide(L)'
;MRILKDFKLPNFKFPKIKMKGISEIDEVKVDYETLKKAEENNKKAEKIKHYPPTTYKTIKEVFIRSSEEYADKEFVLEKFDPKGEFKEITYRQFNKDVVGFGTSLLRKLKLKNEKIIIIGQNTYQWYVSYMALLCSGIIAVPTDKELPENEIQNIIERSNAAAVIFAPKELDKIKKIVDKVPDVKYFIQMYSNDSIEDRFVGMNYLIEEGNAIVEDGDTEFLDVEIDPDEFKVLLFTSGTTAKSKGVMLCNRNLAENINAVSAYVILKPEDRLFSVLPLHHTYESTIGFLLPMATGSSIAVCQGLKYIVPNLQETHPTALLAVPILIETLYRKINASIKKSKKEGLVNSMIHVTNALKTVGVDIKRKVFAEIHENLGGSLRIIVSAAAPIDAKIGKWVQDIGIMFLQGYGLTETAPIAALTPEFEPKVGSAGKPVISAKAKVYNPNENGEGEILLCTPTLMLGYYEDEEATNEAIEIIDGERWFHSGDIGYIDKDGFIYITGRS
;
A
#
# COMPACT_ATOMS: atom_id res chain seq x y z
N MET A 1 -15.47 5.31 -3.44
CA MET A 1 -16.44 5.33 -2.32
C MET A 1 -17.66 4.43 -2.49
N ARG A 2 -18.06 4.01 -3.71
CA ARG A 2 -19.16 3.03 -3.94
C ARG A 2 -18.81 1.61 -3.49
N ILE A 3 -17.55 1.18 -3.63
CA ILE A 3 -17.05 -0.19 -3.34
C ILE A 3 -17.23 -0.60 -1.86
N LEU A 4 -17.36 0.36 -0.94
CA LEU A 4 -17.42 0.08 0.49
C LEU A 4 -18.87 0.02 1.04
N LYS A 5 -19.89 0.36 0.26
CA LYS A 5 -21.31 0.24 0.70
C LYS A 5 -21.75 -1.23 0.83
N ASP A 6 -21.15 -2.14 0.06
CA ASP A 6 -21.47 -3.57 0.07
C ASP A 6 -20.50 -4.39 0.96
N PHE A 7 -19.68 -3.72 1.78
CA PHE A 7 -18.75 -4.35 2.71
C PHE A 7 -19.51 -5.07 3.84
N LYS A 8 -20.31 -6.06 3.46
CA LYS A 8 -20.86 -7.05 4.39
C LYS A 8 -19.79 -8.10 4.61
N LEU A 9 -18.92 -7.89 5.59
CA LEU A 9 -18.15 -9.01 6.13
C LEU A 9 -19.18 -10.06 6.56
N PRO A 10 -19.00 -11.36 6.20
CA PRO A 10 -19.89 -12.42 6.61
C PRO A 10 -20.04 -12.43 8.13
N ASN A 11 -21.14 -12.98 8.64
CA ASN A 11 -21.35 -13.18 10.08
C ASN A 11 -20.30 -14.19 10.61
N PHE A 12 -19.07 -13.72 10.81
CA PHE A 12 -18.07 -14.47 11.56
C PHE A 12 -18.55 -14.52 13.01
N LYS A 13 -18.79 -15.72 13.49
CA LYS A 13 -18.83 -16.00 14.92
C LYS A 13 -17.37 -15.94 15.38
N PHE A 14 -16.94 -14.82 15.93
CA PHE A 14 -15.75 -14.85 16.78
C PHE A 14 -15.99 -15.93 17.83
N PRO A 15 -15.04 -16.86 18.05
CA PRO A 15 -15.13 -17.79 19.14
C PRO A 15 -15.36 -17.00 20.44
N LYS A 16 -16.04 -17.61 21.42
CA LYS A 16 -16.25 -16.96 22.73
C LYS A 16 -14.90 -16.56 23.30
N ILE A 17 -14.68 -15.25 23.49
CA ILE A 17 -13.45 -14.73 24.09
C ILE A 17 -13.30 -15.37 25.48
N LYS A 18 -12.40 -16.35 25.60
CA LYS A 18 -11.97 -16.92 26.86
C LYS A 18 -10.75 -16.13 27.31
N MET A 19 -10.90 -15.18 28.20
CA MET A 19 -9.77 -14.53 28.85
C MET A 19 -9.18 -15.55 29.86
N LYS A 20 -8.24 -16.37 29.41
CA LYS A 20 -7.40 -17.19 30.30
C LYS A 20 -6.35 -16.28 30.93
N GLY A 21 -6.19 -16.35 32.25
CA GLY A 21 -5.04 -15.80 32.95
C GLY A 21 -5.26 -14.52 33.77
N ILE A 22 -6.52 -14.13 34.09
CA ILE A 22 -6.75 -12.95 34.96
C ILE A 22 -6.40 -13.28 36.42
N SER A 23 -6.45 -14.53 36.84
CA SER A 23 -6.00 -14.94 38.18
C SER A 23 -4.48 -14.88 38.38
N GLU A 24 -3.68 -14.71 37.30
CA GLU A 24 -2.22 -14.58 37.38
C GLU A 24 -1.73 -13.14 37.31
N ILE A 25 -2.60 -12.14 37.08
CA ILE A 25 -2.23 -10.73 36.99
C ILE A 25 -2.05 -10.08 38.39
N ASP A 26 -2.59 -10.67 39.43
CA ASP A 26 -2.47 -10.17 40.81
C ASP A 26 -1.04 -10.19 41.38
N GLU A 27 -0.05 -10.75 40.64
CA GLU A 27 1.36 -10.77 41.03
C GLU A 27 2.35 -10.48 39.89
N VAL A 28 2.09 -9.48 39.04
CA VAL A 28 3.14 -8.99 38.12
C VAL A 28 4.13 -8.14 38.91
N LYS A 29 5.10 -8.77 39.56
CA LYS A 29 6.31 -8.10 40.06
C LYS A 29 7.15 -7.69 38.85
N VAL A 30 7.10 -6.40 38.51
CA VAL A 30 8.00 -5.82 37.53
C VAL A 30 9.37 -5.69 38.19
N ASP A 31 10.37 -6.41 37.67
CA ASP A 31 11.71 -6.31 38.18
C ASP A 31 12.38 -4.97 37.80
N TYR A 32 13.33 -4.53 38.62
CA TYR A 32 14.04 -3.26 38.46
C TYR A 32 14.81 -3.16 37.14
N GLU A 33 15.34 -4.28 36.63
CA GLU A 33 16.09 -4.33 35.36
C GLU A 33 15.17 -4.08 34.16
N THR A 34 13.95 -4.60 34.18
CA THR A 34 12.94 -4.35 33.13
C THR A 34 12.53 -2.87 33.11
N LEU A 35 12.34 -2.23 34.28
CA LEU A 35 12.03 -0.81 34.37
C LEU A 35 13.19 0.05 33.87
N LYS A 36 14.43 -0.26 34.25
CA LYS A 36 15.63 0.43 33.81
C LYS A 36 15.85 0.36 32.30
N LYS A 37 15.66 -0.83 31.72
CA LYS A 37 15.78 -1.04 30.29
C LYS A 37 14.71 -0.30 29.49
N ALA A 38 13.49 -0.22 30.03
CA ALA A 38 12.41 0.56 29.44
C ALA A 38 12.70 2.07 29.49
N GLU A 39 13.25 2.56 30.60
CA GLU A 39 13.67 3.97 30.75
C GLU A 39 14.82 4.36 29.81
N GLU A 40 15.81 3.47 29.62
CA GLU A 40 16.89 3.65 28.65
C GLU A 40 16.38 3.65 27.21
N ASN A 41 15.41 2.78 26.88
CA ASN A 41 14.78 2.76 25.57
C ASN A 41 13.96 4.02 25.30
N ASN A 42 13.23 4.52 26.30
CA ASN A 42 12.48 5.78 26.18
C ASN A 42 13.41 6.97 25.95
N LYS A 43 14.52 7.07 26.68
CA LYS A 43 15.54 8.13 26.49
C LYS A 43 16.22 8.06 25.11
N LYS A 44 16.36 6.86 24.51
CA LYS A 44 16.86 6.71 23.15
C LYS A 44 15.82 7.14 22.11
N ALA A 45 14.54 6.79 22.31
CA ALA A 45 13.45 7.17 21.42
C ALA A 45 13.24 8.68 21.33
N GLU A 46 13.38 9.41 22.47
CA GLU A 46 13.26 10.88 22.52
C GLU A 46 14.28 11.63 21.64
N LYS A 47 15.40 10.99 21.27
CA LYS A 47 16.48 11.62 20.48
C LYS A 47 16.36 11.36 18.97
N ILE A 48 15.52 10.42 18.54
CA ILE A 48 15.39 10.04 17.14
C ILE A 48 14.28 10.86 16.49
N LYS A 49 14.65 11.78 15.59
CA LYS A 49 13.69 12.54 14.77
C LYS A 49 13.18 11.74 13.57
N HIS A 50 13.97 10.82 13.07
CA HIS A 50 13.66 9.87 12.01
C HIS A 50 14.70 8.75 12.00
N TYR A 51 14.33 7.59 11.44
CA TYR A 51 15.28 6.52 11.15
C TYR A 51 16.13 6.85 9.93
N PRO A 52 17.28 6.20 9.74
CA PRO A 52 18.02 6.30 8.48
C PRO A 52 17.13 5.85 7.33
N PRO A 53 16.84 6.71 6.33
CA PRO A 53 16.03 6.33 5.18
C PRO A 53 16.80 5.42 4.24
N THR A 54 16.08 4.64 3.43
CA THR A 54 16.63 4.08 2.20
C THR A 54 16.96 5.22 1.21
N THR A 55 17.80 4.96 0.21
CA THR A 55 18.32 6.00 -0.69
C THR A 55 18.23 5.56 -2.16
N TYR A 56 17.16 4.89 -2.53
CA TYR A 56 16.92 4.47 -3.91
C TYR A 56 16.58 5.66 -4.80
N LYS A 57 17.10 5.63 -6.03
CA LYS A 57 16.78 6.62 -7.06
C LYS A 57 15.70 6.12 -8.01
N THR A 58 15.65 4.81 -8.26
CA THR A 58 14.69 4.17 -9.16
C THR A 58 14.14 2.89 -8.53
N ILE A 59 12.98 2.46 -9.02
CA ILE A 59 12.39 1.17 -8.61
C ILE A 59 13.19 0.00 -9.18
N LYS A 60 13.91 0.19 -10.29
CA LYS A 60 14.83 -0.83 -10.81
C LYS A 60 15.98 -1.13 -9.84
N GLU A 61 16.53 -0.10 -9.17
CA GLU A 61 17.52 -0.30 -8.10
C GLU A 61 16.93 -1.13 -6.94
N VAL A 62 15.68 -0.84 -6.54
CA VAL A 62 14.97 -1.63 -5.53
C VAL A 62 14.85 -3.09 -5.97
N PHE A 63 14.41 -3.32 -7.20
CA PHE A 63 14.24 -4.66 -7.78
C PHE A 63 15.55 -5.47 -7.82
N ILE A 64 16.62 -4.89 -8.35
CA ILE A 64 17.92 -5.56 -8.47
C ILE A 64 18.46 -5.90 -7.07
N ARG A 65 18.53 -4.91 -6.18
CA ARG A 65 19.09 -5.11 -4.84
C ARG A 65 18.29 -6.12 -4.03
N SER A 66 16.97 -6.05 -4.03
CA SER A 66 16.14 -7.01 -3.29
C SER A 66 16.26 -8.44 -3.83
N SER A 67 16.44 -8.60 -5.15
CA SER A 67 16.64 -9.88 -5.80
C SER A 67 17.98 -10.53 -5.44
N GLU A 68 19.01 -9.74 -5.20
CA GLU A 68 20.33 -10.20 -4.76
C GLU A 68 20.35 -10.49 -3.26
N GLU A 69 19.85 -9.55 -2.45
CA GLU A 69 19.98 -9.57 -0.99
C GLU A 69 19.02 -10.58 -0.33
N TYR A 70 17.82 -10.77 -0.92
CA TYR A 70 16.74 -11.58 -0.35
C TYR A 70 16.34 -12.79 -1.22
N ALA A 71 17.17 -13.20 -2.18
CA ALA A 71 16.84 -14.20 -3.22
C ALA A 71 16.04 -15.41 -2.71
N ASP A 72 16.50 -16.05 -1.64
CA ASP A 72 15.92 -17.28 -1.11
C ASP A 72 14.80 -17.06 -0.07
N LYS A 73 14.47 -15.79 0.22
CA LYS A 73 13.38 -15.46 1.14
C LYS A 73 12.03 -15.52 0.43
N GLU A 74 11.00 -15.82 1.20
CA GLU A 74 9.61 -15.69 0.79
C GLU A 74 9.31 -14.20 0.47
N PHE A 75 8.67 -13.97 -0.67
CA PHE A 75 8.22 -12.65 -1.08
C PHE A 75 6.70 -12.55 -1.14
N VAL A 76 6.04 -13.44 -1.87
CA VAL A 76 4.58 -13.41 -2.03
C VAL A 76 3.97 -14.74 -1.59
N LEU A 77 2.88 -14.64 -0.82
CA LEU A 77 2.01 -15.76 -0.50
C LEU A 77 0.68 -15.57 -1.24
N GLU A 78 0.31 -16.52 -2.08
CA GLU A 78 -0.96 -16.50 -2.80
C GLU A 78 -1.64 -17.87 -2.80
N LYS A 79 -2.97 -17.90 -2.79
CA LYS A 79 -3.77 -19.10 -3.05
C LYS A 79 -4.19 -19.14 -4.51
N PHE A 80 -3.63 -20.07 -5.27
CA PHE A 80 -4.03 -20.31 -6.66
C PHE A 80 -5.33 -21.13 -6.74
N ASP A 81 -5.57 -22.02 -5.77
CA ASP A 81 -6.85 -22.66 -5.54
C ASP A 81 -7.53 -21.98 -4.33
N PRO A 82 -8.76 -21.44 -4.47
CA PRO A 82 -9.46 -20.78 -3.37
C PRO A 82 -9.66 -21.64 -2.11
N LYS A 83 -9.64 -22.97 -2.25
CA LYS A 83 -9.76 -23.94 -1.14
C LYS A 83 -8.43 -24.54 -0.73
N GLY A 84 -7.36 -24.27 -1.46
CA GLY A 84 -6.02 -24.75 -1.22
C GLY A 84 -5.30 -24.01 -0.09
N GLU A 85 -4.02 -24.32 0.06
CA GLU A 85 -3.10 -23.63 0.97
C GLU A 85 -2.44 -22.45 0.27
N PHE A 86 -1.95 -21.48 1.03
CA PHE A 86 -1.10 -20.43 0.52
C PHE A 86 0.22 -21.04 0.03
N LYS A 87 0.62 -20.67 -1.18
CA LYS A 87 1.93 -21.02 -1.74
C LYS A 87 2.87 -19.85 -1.58
N GLU A 88 4.07 -20.17 -1.16
CA GLU A 88 5.17 -19.22 -1.01
C GLU A 88 5.93 -19.09 -2.33
N ILE A 89 6.13 -17.86 -2.78
CA ILE A 89 6.92 -17.52 -3.96
C ILE A 89 8.11 -16.70 -3.46
N THR A 90 9.33 -17.15 -3.77
CA THR A 90 10.55 -16.49 -3.34
C THR A 90 10.87 -15.24 -4.17
N TYR A 91 11.73 -14.36 -3.64
CA TYR A 91 12.30 -13.24 -4.42
C TYR A 91 13.02 -13.73 -5.69
N ARG A 92 13.72 -14.87 -5.63
CA ARG A 92 14.37 -15.50 -6.79
C ARG A 92 13.36 -15.85 -7.89
N GLN A 93 12.24 -16.49 -7.54
CA GLN A 93 11.20 -16.82 -8.52
C GLN A 93 10.56 -15.56 -9.08
N PHE A 94 10.27 -14.57 -8.23
CA PHE A 94 9.73 -13.28 -8.67
C PHE A 94 10.68 -12.58 -9.65
N ASN A 95 11.99 -12.56 -9.34
CA ASN A 95 12.99 -12.00 -10.25
C ASN A 95 12.97 -12.70 -11.61
N LYS A 96 13.01 -14.05 -11.62
CA LYS A 96 12.96 -14.84 -12.85
C LYS A 96 11.73 -14.50 -13.70
N ASP A 97 10.57 -14.42 -13.08
CA ASP A 97 9.30 -14.16 -13.79
C ASP A 97 9.22 -12.71 -14.31
N VAL A 98 9.71 -11.73 -13.55
CA VAL A 98 9.79 -10.33 -13.98
C VAL A 98 10.74 -10.16 -15.16
N VAL A 99 11.93 -10.75 -15.08
CA VAL A 99 12.93 -10.68 -16.15
C VAL A 99 12.42 -11.37 -17.41
N GLY A 100 11.85 -12.58 -17.28
CA GLY A 100 11.28 -13.31 -18.40
C GLY A 100 10.12 -12.55 -19.06
N PHE A 101 9.17 -12.07 -18.25
CA PHE A 101 8.04 -11.30 -18.78
C PHE A 101 8.49 -10.00 -19.45
N GLY A 102 9.34 -9.24 -18.79
CA GLY A 102 9.89 -7.98 -19.33
C GLY A 102 10.66 -8.18 -20.63
N THR A 103 11.48 -9.23 -20.73
CA THR A 103 12.18 -9.60 -21.96
C THR A 103 11.21 -9.92 -23.10
N SER A 104 10.14 -10.66 -22.83
CA SER A 104 9.11 -10.95 -23.85
C SER A 104 8.38 -9.68 -24.31
N LEU A 105 8.07 -8.75 -23.39
CA LEU A 105 7.46 -7.46 -23.77
C LEU A 105 8.36 -6.66 -24.73
N LEU A 106 9.66 -6.65 -24.50
CA LEU A 106 10.63 -5.90 -25.32
C LEU A 106 10.98 -6.63 -26.63
N ARG A 107 11.34 -7.91 -26.56
CA ARG A 107 11.88 -8.67 -27.69
C ARG A 107 10.80 -9.29 -28.58
N LYS A 108 9.81 -9.95 -27.96
CA LYS A 108 8.78 -10.69 -28.69
C LYS A 108 7.62 -9.80 -29.12
N LEU A 109 7.09 -8.97 -28.21
CA LEU A 109 5.96 -8.10 -28.49
C LEU A 109 6.36 -6.70 -28.97
N LYS A 110 7.62 -6.30 -28.81
CA LYS A 110 8.19 -5.00 -29.25
C LYS A 110 7.42 -3.79 -28.70
N LEU A 111 7.10 -3.81 -27.42
CA LEU A 111 6.29 -2.80 -26.74
C LEU A 111 7.13 -1.73 -26.01
N LYS A 112 8.41 -1.55 -26.38
CA LYS A 112 9.25 -0.49 -25.82
C LYS A 112 8.64 0.88 -26.07
N ASN A 113 8.65 1.74 -25.05
CA ASN A 113 8.09 3.12 -25.05
C ASN A 113 6.57 3.19 -25.23
N GLU A 114 5.87 2.07 -25.10
CA GLU A 114 4.41 2.02 -25.17
C GLU A 114 3.78 2.19 -23.78
N LYS A 115 2.47 2.44 -23.74
CA LYS A 115 1.67 2.40 -22.52
C LYS A 115 0.92 1.09 -22.44
N ILE A 116 0.93 0.45 -21.26
CA ILE A 116 0.27 -0.82 -21.03
C ILE A 116 -0.65 -0.73 -19.82
N ILE A 117 -1.92 -1.07 -20.04
CA ILE A 117 -2.91 -1.15 -18.96
C ILE A 117 -2.69 -2.44 -18.16
N ILE A 118 -2.85 -2.33 -16.83
CA ILE A 118 -2.95 -3.48 -15.92
C ILE A 118 -4.29 -3.41 -15.21
N ILE A 119 -5.13 -4.45 -15.41
CA ILE A 119 -6.46 -4.51 -14.80
C ILE A 119 -6.72 -5.89 -14.17
N GLY A 120 -7.08 -5.90 -12.88
CA GLY A 120 -7.39 -7.13 -12.15
C GLY A 120 -7.35 -6.96 -10.64
N GLN A 121 -7.69 -8.04 -9.94
CA GLN A 121 -7.51 -8.13 -8.50
C GLN A 121 -6.03 -8.28 -8.13
N ASN A 122 -5.74 -8.09 -6.82
CA ASN A 122 -4.40 -8.35 -6.29
C ASN A 122 -4.04 -9.82 -6.54
N THR A 123 -2.95 -10.05 -7.25
CA THR A 123 -2.42 -11.37 -7.60
C THR A 123 -0.91 -11.27 -7.81
N TYR A 124 -0.23 -12.39 -7.70
CA TYR A 124 1.20 -12.47 -7.98
C TYR A 124 1.56 -11.93 -9.37
N GLN A 125 0.79 -12.30 -10.39
CA GLN A 125 1.08 -11.83 -11.75
C GLN A 125 0.77 -10.34 -11.97
N TRP A 126 -0.05 -9.72 -11.12
CA TRP A 126 -0.18 -8.27 -11.12
C TRP A 126 1.13 -7.60 -10.66
N TYR A 127 1.78 -8.13 -9.59
CA TYR A 127 3.09 -7.63 -9.14
C TYR A 127 4.18 -7.84 -10.20
N VAL A 128 4.22 -9.01 -10.83
CA VAL A 128 5.16 -9.30 -11.94
C VAL A 128 4.96 -8.31 -13.08
N SER A 129 3.71 -8.07 -13.49
CA SER A 129 3.37 -7.12 -14.54
C SER A 129 3.86 -5.71 -14.23
N TYR A 130 3.48 -5.19 -13.06
CA TYR A 130 3.82 -3.83 -12.67
C TYR A 130 5.33 -3.62 -12.56
N MET A 131 6.04 -4.58 -11.96
CA MET A 131 7.51 -4.51 -11.85
C MET A 131 8.20 -4.56 -13.20
N ALA A 132 7.78 -5.43 -14.11
CA ALA A 132 8.34 -5.51 -15.46
C ALA A 132 8.18 -4.19 -16.23
N LEU A 133 7.03 -3.50 -16.08
CA LEU A 133 6.82 -2.19 -16.69
C LEU A 133 7.68 -1.10 -16.03
N LEU A 134 7.79 -1.07 -14.70
CA LEU A 134 8.60 -0.08 -13.99
C LEU A 134 10.11 -0.20 -14.28
N CYS A 135 10.59 -1.42 -14.58
CA CYS A 135 12.00 -1.71 -14.87
C CYS A 135 12.35 -1.63 -16.37
N SER A 136 11.41 -1.30 -17.22
CA SER A 136 11.59 -1.17 -18.68
C SER A 136 11.25 0.24 -19.17
N GLY A 137 11.42 0.50 -20.45
CA GLY A 137 10.99 1.77 -21.09
C GLY A 137 9.47 1.89 -21.30
N ILE A 138 8.66 1.04 -20.64
CA ILE A 138 7.20 0.97 -20.82
C ILE A 138 6.51 1.77 -19.72
N ILE A 139 5.40 2.45 -20.05
CA ILE A 139 4.60 3.20 -19.09
C ILE A 139 3.45 2.32 -18.58
N ALA A 140 3.36 2.16 -17.28
CA ALA A 140 2.29 1.41 -16.63
C ALA A 140 1.03 2.26 -16.47
N VAL A 141 -0.14 1.68 -16.75
CA VAL A 141 -1.46 2.30 -16.55
C VAL A 141 -2.33 1.39 -15.65
N PRO A 142 -2.09 1.38 -14.33
CA PRO A 142 -2.91 0.62 -13.40
C PRO A 142 -4.36 1.12 -13.42
N THR A 143 -5.30 0.19 -13.64
CA THR A 143 -6.71 0.53 -13.89
C THR A 143 -7.63 -0.21 -12.94
N ASP A 144 -8.67 0.46 -12.45
CA ASP A 144 -9.66 -0.13 -11.54
C ASP A 144 -10.49 -1.20 -12.26
N LYS A 145 -10.43 -2.43 -11.74
CA LYS A 145 -11.21 -3.58 -12.24
C LYS A 145 -12.72 -3.44 -12.04
N GLU A 146 -13.16 -2.58 -11.13
CA GLU A 146 -14.59 -2.35 -10.88
C GLU A 146 -15.24 -1.41 -11.90
N LEU A 147 -14.45 -0.79 -12.78
CA LEU A 147 -14.97 0.06 -13.85
C LEU A 147 -15.82 -0.76 -14.84
N PRO A 148 -16.90 -0.18 -15.36
CA PRO A 148 -17.68 -0.76 -16.46
C PRO A 148 -16.87 -0.72 -17.77
N GLU A 149 -17.28 -1.53 -18.74
CA GLU A 149 -16.57 -1.74 -20.00
C GLU A 149 -16.32 -0.45 -20.79
N ASN A 150 -17.29 0.48 -20.81
CA ASN A 150 -17.16 1.76 -21.49
C ASN A 150 -16.10 2.68 -20.84
N GLU A 151 -15.93 2.62 -19.53
CA GLU A 151 -14.90 3.40 -18.85
C GLU A 151 -13.50 2.78 -19.08
N ILE A 152 -13.41 1.44 -19.11
CA ILE A 152 -12.16 0.76 -19.48
C ILE A 152 -11.77 1.12 -20.91
N GLN A 153 -12.72 1.09 -21.85
CA GLN A 153 -12.51 1.54 -23.24
C GLN A 153 -12.00 2.99 -23.27
N ASN A 154 -12.66 3.90 -22.55
CA ASN A 154 -12.27 5.31 -22.47
C ASN A 154 -10.84 5.49 -21.94
N ILE A 155 -10.42 4.71 -20.92
CA ILE A 155 -9.03 4.75 -20.40
C ILE A 155 -8.04 4.24 -21.46
N ILE A 156 -8.36 3.15 -22.17
CA ILE A 156 -7.53 2.62 -23.27
C ILE A 156 -7.30 3.71 -24.32
N GLU A 157 -8.38 4.31 -24.81
CA GLU A 157 -8.34 5.36 -25.84
C GLU A 157 -7.57 6.59 -25.36
N ARG A 158 -7.89 7.11 -24.17
CA ARG A 158 -7.23 8.32 -23.61
C ARG A 158 -5.77 8.11 -23.28
N SER A 159 -5.39 6.93 -22.82
CA SER A 159 -3.98 6.62 -22.55
C SER A 159 -3.22 6.27 -23.84
N ASN A 160 -3.90 6.01 -24.95
CA ASN A 160 -3.30 5.44 -26.15
C ASN A 160 -2.49 4.18 -25.81
N ALA A 161 -3.10 3.26 -25.06
CA ALA A 161 -2.42 2.05 -24.61
C ALA A 161 -2.26 1.03 -25.76
N ALA A 162 -1.04 0.55 -25.94
CA ALA A 162 -0.73 -0.46 -26.96
C ALA A 162 -1.05 -1.90 -26.54
N ALA A 163 -1.19 -2.17 -25.24
CA ALA A 163 -1.56 -3.48 -24.72
C ALA A 163 -2.35 -3.39 -23.42
N VAL A 164 -3.09 -4.47 -23.12
CA VAL A 164 -3.87 -4.62 -21.88
C VAL A 164 -3.48 -5.93 -21.22
N ILE A 165 -2.90 -5.88 -20.03
CA ILE A 165 -2.68 -7.05 -19.16
C ILE A 165 -3.90 -7.16 -18.24
N PHE A 166 -4.54 -8.31 -18.21
CA PHE A 166 -5.78 -8.47 -17.46
C PHE A 166 -5.87 -9.80 -16.70
N ALA A 167 -6.50 -9.76 -15.53
CA ALA A 167 -6.78 -10.96 -14.76
C ALA A 167 -7.89 -11.81 -15.39
N PRO A 168 -7.91 -13.15 -15.19
CA PRO A 168 -8.89 -14.03 -15.83
C PRO A 168 -10.36 -13.63 -15.63
N LYS A 169 -10.68 -13.02 -14.49
CA LYS A 169 -12.06 -12.56 -14.19
C LYS A 169 -12.52 -11.39 -15.06
N GLU A 170 -11.59 -10.68 -15.70
CA GLU A 170 -11.91 -9.53 -16.55
C GLU A 170 -12.10 -9.91 -18.03
N LEU A 171 -11.89 -11.20 -18.39
CA LEU A 171 -11.96 -11.68 -19.77
C LEU A 171 -13.27 -11.31 -20.48
N ASP A 172 -14.42 -11.45 -19.82
CA ASP A 172 -15.71 -11.13 -20.41
C ASP A 172 -15.87 -9.64 -20.70
N LYS A 173 -15.32 -8.76 -19.85
CA LYS A 173 -15.30 -7.32 -20.12
C LYS A 173 -14.39 -6.98 -21.30
N ILE A 174 -13.21 -7.60 -21.36
CA ILE A 174 -12.23 -7.39 -22.43
C ILE A 174 -12.83 -7.83 -23.77
N LYS A 175 -13.46 -9.01 -23.85
CA LYS A 175 -14.12 -9.49 -25.07
C LYS A 175 -15.19 -8.55 -25.62
N LYS A 176 -15.87 -7.78 -24.78
CA LYS A 176 -16.89 -6.81 -25.20
C LYS A 176 -16.32 -5.54 -25.81
N ILE A 177 -15.06 -5.23 -25.55
CA ILE A 177 -14.42 -4.00 -26.01
C ILE A 177 -13.32 -4.24 -27.05
N VAL A 178 -12.86 -5.47 -27.24
CA VAL A 178 -11.73 -5.81 -28.13
C VAL A 178 -11.88 -5.23 -29.53
N ASP A 179 -13.06 -5.31 -30.14
CA ASP A 179 -13.31 -4.78 -31.47
C ASP A 179 -13.45 -3.24 -31.52
N LYS A 180 -13.65 -2.61 -30.36
CA LYS A 180 -13.81 -1.16 -30.23
C LYS A 180 -12.48 -0.43 -30.02
N VAL A 181 -11.41 -1.16 -29.71
CA VAL A 181 -10.06 -0.65 -29.48
C VAL A 181 -9.06 -1.29 -30.47
N PRO A 182 -9.18 -0.99 -31.77
CA PRO A 182 -8.37 -1.64 -32.81
C PRO A 182 -6.87 -1.35 -32.70
N ASP A 183 -6.49 -0.24 -32.05
CA ASP A 183 -5.09 0.17 -31.91
C ASP A 183 -4.35 -0.61 -30.80
N VAL A 184 -5.07 -1.34 -29.95
CA VAL A 184 -4.48 -2.24 -28.96
C VAL A 184 -3.86 -3.44 -29.68
N LYS A 185 -2.55 -3.59 -29.59
CA LYS A 185 -1.79 -4.66 -30.26
C LYS A 185 -1.97 -6.01 -29.59
N TYR A 186 -2.03 -6.04 -28.24
CA TYR A 186 -2.09 -7.30 -27.48
C TYR A 186 -3.00 -7.19 -26.25
N PHE A 187 -3.71 -8.29 -25.98
CA PHE A 187 -4.47 -8.57 -24.76
C PHE A 187 -3.80 -9.73 -24.04
N ILE A 188 -3.12 -9.46 -22.93
CA ILE A 188 -2.28 -10.41 -22.20
C ILE A 188 -3.06 -10.91 -20.99
N GLN A 189 -3.47 -12.19 -21.03
CA GLN A 189 -4.22 -12.79 -19.92
C GLN A 189 -3.29 -13.37 -18.87
N MET A 190 -3.40 -12.87 -17.63
CA MET A 190 -2.70 -13.46 -16.48
C MET A 190 -3.09 -14.94 -16.31
N TYR A 191 -2.15 -15.76 -15.82
CA TYR A 191 -2.31 -17.20 -15.55
C TYR A 191 -2.73 -18.07 -16.75
N SER A 192 -2.65 -17.56 -17.99
CA SER A 192 -2.86 -18.34 -19.20
C SER A 192 -1.52 -18.80 -19.80
N ASN A 193 -1.53 -20.02 -20.37
CA ASN A 193 -0.42 -20.60 -21.14
C ASN A 193 -0.64 -20.48 -22.65
N ASP A 194 -1.71 -19.79 -23.09
CA ASP A 194 -2.06 -19.72 -24.50
C ASP A 194 -0.99 -18.97 -25.29
N SER A 195 -0.56 -19.55 -26.40
CA SER A 195 0.32 -18.86 -27.36
C SER A 195 -0.42 -17.69 -28.03
N ILE A 196 0.31 -16.88 -28.80
CA ILE A 196 -0.29 -15.74 -29.49
C ILE A 196 -1.31 -16.23 -30.53
N GLU A 197 -2.57 -15.83 -30.32
CA GLU A 197 -3.67 -16.05 -31.27
C GLU A 197 -4.42 -14.75 -31.48
N ASP A 198 -4.46 -14.25 -32.72
CA ASP A 198 -4.87 -12.86 -33.01
C ASP A 198 -4.09 -11.85 -32.17
N ARG A 199 -4.80 -11.18 -31.26
CA ARG A 199 -4.25 -10.21 -30.31
C ARG A 199 -4.17 -10.74 -28.87
N PHE A 200 -4.65 -11.97 -28.61
CA PHE A 200 -4.64 -12.58 -27.29
C PHE A 200 -3.39 -13.42 -27.07
N VAL A 201 -2.86 -13.38 -25.84
CA VAL A 201 -1.70 -14.17 -25.42
C VAL A 201 -1.71 -14.41 -23.92
N GLY A 202 -1.22 -15.56 -23.49
CA GLY A 202 -1.06 -15.92 -22.09
C GLY A 202 0.20 -15.34 -21.46
N MET A 203 0.08 -14.83 -20.26
CA MET A 203 1.25 -14.28 -19.54
C MET A 203 2.26 -15.36 -19.16
N ASN A 204 1.82 -16.58 -18.76
CA ASN A 204 2.74 -17.68 -18.47
C ASN A 204 3.56 -18.05 -19.71
N TYR A 205 2.91 -18.14 -20.88
CA TYR A 205 3.61 -18.37 -22.14
C TYR A 205 4.69 -17.31 -22.40
N LEU A 206 4.36 -16.03 -22.19
CA LEU A 206 5.35 -14.94 -22.37
C LEU A 206 6.49 -15.01 -21.36
N ILE A 207 6.24 -15.40 -20.10
CA ILE A 207 7.28 -15.59 -19.09
C ILE A 207 8.23 -16.71 -19.52
N GLU A 208 7.71 -17.86 -19.99
CA GLU A 208 8.51 -19.00 -20.44
C GLU A 208 9.37 -18.64 -21.66
N GLU A 209 8.77 -18.01 -22.67
CA GLU A 209 9.48 -17.58 -23.88
C GLU A 209 10.58 -16.54 -23.55
N GLY A 210 10.28 -15.57 -22.68
CA GLY A 210 11.27 -14.57 -22.27
C GLY A 210 12.42 -15.20 -21.47
N ASN A 211 12.14 -16.16 -20.59
CA ASN A 211 13.17 -16.90 -19.89
C ASN A 211 14.07 -17.67 -20.86
N ALA A 212 13.52 -18.30 -21.90
CA ALA A 212 14.31 -18.96 -22.93
C ALA A 212 15.23 -17.97 -23.69
N ILE A 213 14.71 -16.77 -24.02
CA ILE A 213 15.50 -15.72 -24.66
C ILE A 213 16.66 -15.26 -23.74
N VAL A 214 16.43 -15.13 -22.43
CA VAL A 214 17.46 -14.79 -21.43
C VAL A 214 18.49 -15.92 -21.30
N GLU A 215 18.06 -17.18 -21.29
CA GLU A 215 18.95 -18.36 -21.24
C GLU A 215 19.83 -18.45 -22.50
N ASP A 216 19.38 -17.95 -23.64
CA ASP A 216 20.16 -17.79 -24.87
C ASP A 216 21.14 -16.58 -24.85
N GLY A 217 21.18 -15.83 -23.75
CA GLY A 217 22.16 -14.76 -23.49
C GLY A 217 21.65 -13.35 -23.73
N ASP A 218 20.34 -13.13 -23.90
CA ASP A 218 19.79 -11.76 -24.01
C ASP A 218 19.79 -11.05 -22.65
N THR A 219 20.23 -9.80 -22.65
CA THR A 219 20.31 -8.96 -21.44
C THR A 219 19.55 -7.64 -21.59
N GLU A 220 18.82 -7.41 -22.71
CA GLU A 220 18.20 -6.11 -23.00
C GLU A 220 17.36 -5.59 -21.84
N PHE A 221 16.50 -6.41 -21.24
CA PHE A 221 15.66 -5.97 -20.12
C PHE A 221 16.49 -5.52 -18.91
N LEU A 222 17.55 -6.26 -18.59
CA LEU A 222 18.45 -5.92 -17.48
C LEU A 222 19.29 -4.68 -17.78
N ASP A 223 19.66 -4.44 -19.04
CA ASP A 223 20.48 -3.34 -19.49
C ASP A 223 19.70 -2.04 -19.73
N VAL A 224 18.34 -2.05 -19.70
CA VAL A 224 17.55 -0.82 -19.83
C VAL A 224 17.95 0.17 -18.74
N GLU A 225 18.50 1.30 -19.12
CA GLU A 225 18.71 2.42 -18.22
C GLU A 225 17.38 3.13 -17.94
N ILE A 226 17.11 3.39 -16.67
CA ILE A 226 15.89 4.08 -16.23
C ILE A 226 16.27 5.51 -15.81
N ASP A 227 15.79 6.49 -16.55
CA ASP A 227 15.81 7.88 -16.10
C ASP A 227 14.81 8.03 -14.93
N PRO A 228 15.27 8.42 -13.72
CA PRO A 228 14.37 8.56 -12.58
C PRO A 228 13.26 9.58 -12.78
N ASP A 229 13.46 10.56 -13.63
CA ASP A 229 12.52 11.67 -13.87
C ASP A 229 11.61 11.48 -15.09
N GLU A 230 11.82 10.39 -15.85
CA GLU A 230 10.98 10.07 -16.98
C GLU A 230 9.58 9.59 -16.55
N PHE A 231 8.55 10.01 -17.29
CA PHE A 231 7.16 9.55 -17.11
C PHE A 231 7.05 8.02 -17.17
N LYS A 232 6.51 7.40 -16.11
CA LYS A 232 6.52 5.95 -15.94
C LYS A 232 5.18 5.34 -15.55
N VAL A 233 4.34 6.07 -14.82
CA VAL A 233 3.03 5.58 -14.36
C VAL A 233 1.97 6.61 -14.66
N LEU A 234 0.86 6.17 -15.28
CA LEU A 234 -0.33 6.97 -15.54
C LEU A 234 -1.50 6.44 -14.72
N LEU A 235 -2.05 7.26 -13.85
CA LEU A 235 -3.15 6.89 -12.96
C LEU A 235 -4.35 7.80 -13.18
N PHE A 236 -5.46 7.23 -13.65
CA PHE A 236 -6.70 7.98 -13.78
C PHE A 236 -7.45 8.03 -12.45
N THR A 237 -7.58 9.23 -11.89
CA THR A 237 -8.30 9.45 -10.63
C THR A 237 -9.77 9.80 -10.93
N SER A 238 -10.68 9.29 -10.09
CA SER A 238 -12.08 9.72 -10.10
C SER A 238 -12.18 11.14 -9.54
N GLY A 239 -12.00 12.14 -10.40
CA GLY A 239 -12.17 13.54 -10.02
C GLY A 239 -13.62 13.86 -9.62
N THR A 240 -13.78 14.94 -8.86
CA THR A 240 -15.10 15.52 -8.55
C THR A 240 -15.76 16.17 -9.77
N THR A 241 -15.00 16.37 -10.84
CA THR A 241 -15.42 16.91 -12.14
C THR A 241 -15.77 15.79 -13.12
N ALA A 242 -16.56 16.06 -14.16
CA ALA A 242 -17.12 15.10 -15.10
C ALA A 242 -16.11 14.24 -15.88
N LYS A 243 -14.80 14.53 -15.83
CA LYS A 243 -13.73 13.73 -16.44
C LYS A 243 -12.66 13.39 -15.41
N SER A 244 -12.29 12.11 -15.31
CA SER A 244 -11.13 11.67 -14.53
C SER A 244 -9.85 12.31 -15.05
N LYS A 245 -8.97 12.81 -14.15
CA LYS A 245 -7.65 13.35 -14.51
C LYS A 245 -6.60 12.24 -14.51
N GLY A 246 -5.70 12.25 -15.47
CA GLY A 246 -4.58 11.30 -15.54
C GLY A 246 -3.35 11.87 -14.81
N VAL A 247 -2.99 11.32 -13.66
CA VAL A 247 -1.81 11.72 -12.89
C VAL A 247 -0.57 11.04 -13.46
N MET A 248 0.45 11.82 -13.81
CA MET A 248 1.73 11.32 -14.33
C MET A 248 2.77 11.24 -13.22
N LEU A 249 3.28 10.03 -12.96
CA LEU A 249 4.37 9.80 -12.01
C LEU A 249 5.62 9.28 -12.72
N CYS A 250 6.79 9.60 -12.15
CA CYS A 250 8.08 9.08 -12.57
C CYS A 250 8.64 8.07 -11.56
N ASN A 251 9.75 7.41 -11.90
CA ASN A 251 10.41 6.46 -11.01
C ASN A 251 10.87 7.13 -9.70
N ARG A 252 11.41 8.37 -9.78
CA ARG A 252 11.82 9.15 -8.60
C ARG A 252 10.67 9.34 -7.61
N ASN A 253 9.46 9.66 -8.08
CA ASN A 253 8.33 9.88 -7.18
C ASN A 253 8.05 8.63 -6.30
N LEU A 254 8.11 7.43 -6.90
CA LEU A 254 7.89 6.18 -6.18
C LEU A 254 9.05 5.85 -5.24
N ALA A 255 10.30 5.99 -5.71
CA ALA A 255 11.50 5.70 -4.93
C ALA A 255 11.65 6.64 -3.72
N GLU A 256 11.44 7.95 -3.93
CA GLU A 256 11.46 8.95 -2.84
C GLU A 256 10.34 8.70 -1.81
N ASN A 257 9.18 8.19 -2.25
CA ASN A 257 8.13 7.85 -1.31
C ASN A 257 8.52 6.67 -0.41
N ILE A 258 9.15 5.63 -0.98
CA ILE A 258 9.72 4.51 -0.22
C ILE A 258 10.78 5.02 0.76
N ASN A 259 11.73 5.84 0.28
CA ASN A 259 12.79 6.41 1.09
C ASN A 259 12.21 7.22 2.27
N ALA A 260 11.24 8.08 2.00
CA ALA A 260 10.64 8.94 3.00
C ALA A 260 9.84 8.17 4.06
N VAL A 261 9.06 7.16 3.66
CA VAL A 261 8.26 6.34 4.57
C VAL A 261 9.16 5.46 5.45
N SER A 262 10.25 4.91 4.90
CA SER A 262 11.21 4.11 5.67
C SER A 262 11.89 4.88 6.82
N ALA A 263 11.90 6.21 6.76
CA ALA A 263 12.39 7.06 7.85
C ALA A 263 11.41 7.19 9.02
N TYR A 264 10.14 6.85 8.83
CA TYR A 264 9.08 6.99 9.84
C TYR A 264 8.57 5.65 10.37
N VAL A 265 8.69 4.59 9.58
CA VAL A 265 8.21 3.24 9.89
C VAL A 265 9.26 2.21 9.50
N ILE A 266 9.65 1.35 10.45
CA ILE A 266 10.58 0.27 10.18
C ILE A 266 9.81 -1.01 9.80
N LEU A 267 10.01 -1.45 8.56
CA LEU A 267 9.73 -2.82 8.15
C LEU A 267 11.04 -3.62 8.12
N LYS A 268 10.97 -4.85 8.59
CA LYS A 268 12.11 -5.78 8.67
C LYS A 268 11.89 -6.95 7.72
N PRO A 269 12.95 -7.66 7.34
CA PRO A 269 12.82 -8.85 6.49
C PRO A 269 11.90 -9.95 7.05
N GLU A 270 11.63 -9.96 8.35
CA GLU A 270 10.70 -10.89 9.00
C GLU A 270 9.24 -10.42 8.97
N ASP A 271 9.00 -9.17 8.54
CA ASP A 271 7.64 -8.65 8.45
C ASP A 271 6.90 -9.21 7.23
N ARG A 272 5.59 -9.29 7.39
CA ARG A 272 4.66 -9.69 6.34
C ARG A 272 3.52 -8.69 6.27
N LEU A 273 3.33 -8.10 5.09
CA LEU A 273 2.20 -7.22 4.84
C LEU A 273 1.00 -8.00 4.34
N PHE A 274 -0.19 -7.56 4.73
CA PHE A 274 -1.44 -8.14 4.24
C PHE A 274 -2.00 -7.25 3.12
N SER A 275 -1.94 -7.73 1.87
CA SER A 275 -2.39 -7.01 0.68
C SER A 275 -3.89 -7.18 0.49
N VAL A 276 -4.67 -6.14 0.80
CA VAL A 276 -6.14 -6.15 0.75
C VAL A 276 -6.71 -4.94 0.02
N LEU A 277 -5.96 -3.84 -0.06
CA LEU A 277 -6.37 -2.65 -0.80
C LEU A 277 -6.09 -2.84 -2.30
N PRO A 278 -6.85 -2.17 -3.20
CA PRO A 278 -6.64 -2.35 -4.63
C PRO A 278 -5.28 -1.83 -5.11
N LEU A 279 -4.53 -2.67 -5.86
CA LEU A 279 -3.19 -2.35 -6.36
C LEU A 279 -3.13 -1.22 -7.40
N HIS A 280 -4.25 -0.88 -8.04
CA HIS A 280 -4.30 0.28 -8.92
C HIS A 280 -4.21 1.63 -8.18
N HIS A 281 -4.36 1.64 -6.85
CA HIS A 281 -4.10 2.81 -6.02
C HIS A 281 -2.65 2.85 -5.56
N THR A 282 -2.01 4.02 -5.64
CA THR A 282 -0.61 4.22 -5.22
C THR A 282 -0.36 3.84 -3.76
N TYR A 283 -1.35 3.95 -2.89
CA TYR A 283 -1.20 3.54 -1.49
C TYR A 283 -0.87 2.05 -1.35
N GLU A 284 -1.55 1.18 -2.10
CA GLU A 284 -1.23 -0.25 -2.08
C GLU A 284 -0.02 -0.57 -2.96
N SER A 285 0.07 -0.02 -4.19
CA SER A 285 1.18 -0.37 -5.08
C SER A 285 2.53 0.17 -4.61
N THR A 286 2.59 1.35 -3.98
CA THR A 286 3.88 1.89 -3.49
C THR A 286 4.18 1.39 -2.07
N ILE A 287 3.26 1.53 -1.12
CA ILE A 287 3.52 1.21 0.28
C ILE A 287 3.22 -0.25 0.61
N GLY A 288 2.23 -0.86 -0.04
CA GLY A 288 1.87 -2.27 0.15
C GLY A 288 2.69 -3.26 -0.67
N PHE A 289 3.35 -2.80 -1.73
CA PHE A 289 4.16 -3.67 -2.60
C PHE A 289 5.63 -3.23 -2.70
N LEU A 290 5.90 -2.02 -3.17
CA LEU A 290 7.30 -1.62 -3.43
C LEU A 290 8.11 -1.43 -2.14
N LEU A 291 7.51 -0.91 -1.07
CA LEU A 291 8.20 -0.76 0.22
C LEU A 291 8.55 -2.11 0.88
N PRO A 292 7.64 -3.11 0.98
CA PRO A 292 8.01 -4.46 1.43
C PRO A 292 9.16 -5.06 0.63
N MET A 293 9.14 -4.92 -0.70
CA MET A 293 10.22 -5.40 -1.54
C MET A 293 11.56 -4.74 -1.19
N ALA A 294 11.57 -3.41 -0.99
CA ALA A 294 12.76 -2.66 -0.62
C ALA A 294 13.35 -3.07 0.75
N THR A 295 12.56 -3.67 1.62
CA THR A 295 12.94 -4.05 2.98
C THR A 295 13.12 -5.56 3.18
N GLY A 296 12.93 -6.37 2.13
CA GLY A 296 13.00 -7.83 2.19
C GLY A 296 11.82 -8.49 2.92
N SER A 297 10.72 -7.74 3.13
CA SER A 297 9.50 -8.25 3.76
C SER A 297 8.66 -9.07 2.78
N SER A 298 7.74 -9.90 3.28
CA SER A 298 6.82 -10.66 2.44
C SER A 298 5.43 -10.02 2.37
N ILE A 299 4.62 -10.47 1.39
CA ILE A 299 3.27 -9.98 1.12
C ILE A 299 2.32 -11.17 1.08
N ALA A 300 1.28 -11.16 1.91
CA ALA A 300 0.19 -12.14 1.83
C ALA A 300 -1.00 -11.55 1.07
N VAL A 301 -1.36 -12.15 -0.05
CA VAL A 301 -2.43 -11.69 -0.93
C VAL A 301 -3.78 -12.14 -0.41
N CYS A 302 -4.67 -11.19 -0.08
CA CYS A 302 -6.02 -11.48 0.36
C CYS A 302 -6.90 -11.97 -0.80
N GLN A 303 -7.58 -13.11 -0.63
CA GLN A 303 -8.49 -13.68 -1.64
C GLN A 303 -9.73 -12.81 -1.92
N GLY A 304 -9.92 -11.74 -1.16
CA GLY A 304 -11.02 -10.79 -1.25
C GLY A 304 -11.67 -10.51 0.09
N LEU A 305 -12.57 -9.54 0.12
CA LEU A 305 -13.10 -8.94 1.36
C LEU A 305 -13.74 -9.94 2.34
N LYS A 306 -14.39 -10.99 1.83
CA LYS A 306 -15.01 -12.03 2.66
C LYS A 306 -14.00 -12.95 3.34
N TYR A 307 -12.76 -12.97 2.85
CA TYR A 307 -11.70 -13.84 3.35
C TYR A 307 -10.69 -13.11 4.25
N ILE A 308 -10.90 -11.82 4.56
CA ILE A 308 -9.94 -11.03 5.34
C ILE A 308 -9.55 -11.74 6.65
N VAL A 309 -10.52 -12.12 7.50
CA VAL A 309 -10.22 -12.73 8.79
C VAL A 309 -9.61 -14.13 8.64
N PRO A 310 -10.17 -15.06 7.82
CA PRO A 310 -9.50 -16.34 7.57
C PRO A 310 -8.06 -16.18 7.05
N ASN A 311 -7.84 -15.31 6.07
CA ASN A 311 -6.51 -15.14 5.51
C ASN A 311 -5.54 -14.45 6.49
N LEU A 312 -5.99 -13.52 7.35
CA LEU A 312 -5.17 -13.02 8.46
C LEU A 312 -4.71 -14.15 9.39
N GLN A 313 -5.63 -15.09 9.72
CA GLN A 313 -5.33 -16.21 10.59
C GLN A 313 -4.44 -17.28 9.94
N GLU A 314 -4.51 -17.44 8.61
CA GLU A 314 -3.68 -18.41 7.89
C GLU A 314 -2.27 -17.86 7.59
N THR A 315 -2.15 -16.55 7.33
CA THR A 315 -0.89 -15.96 6.87
C THR A 315 -0.11 -15.21 7.95
N HIS A 316 -0.72 -14.97 9.11
CA HIS A 316 -0.09 -14.32 10.28
C HIS A 316 0.67 -13.01 9.94
N PRO A 317 0.07 -12.04 9.25
CA PRO A 317 0.78 -10.81 8.87
C PRO A 317 1.14 -9.97 10.08
N THR A 318 2.22 -9.20 9.95
CA THR A 318 2.71 -8.30 11.00
C THR A 318 2.29 -6.85 10.75
N ALA A 319 1.98 -6.50 9.50
CA ALA A 319 1.59 -5.15 9.10
C ALA A 319 0.33 -5.17 8.21
N LEU A 320 -0.52 -4.15 8.39
CA LEU A 320 -1.76 -3.97 7.63
C LEU A 320 -1.87 -2.52 7.17
N LEU A 321 -1.92 -2.30 5.86
CA LEU A 321 -2.41 -1.05 5.29
C LEU A 321 -3.93 -1.11 5.20
N ALA A 322 -4.59 -0.08 5.69
CA ALA A 322 -6.03 -0.07 5.78
C ALA A 322 -6.62 1.31 5.46
N VAL A 323 -7.86 1.29 5.04
CA VAL A 323 -8.72 2.48 5.01
C VAL A 323 -9.64 2.49 6.24
N PRO A 324 -10.13 3.65 6.71
CA PRO A 324 -10.93 3.75 7.93
C PRO A 324 -12.06 2.74 8.03
N ILE A 325 -12.85 2.57 6.97
CA ILE A 325 -13.99 1.65 6.97
C ILE A 325 -13.62 0.20 7.29
N LEU A 326 -12.43 -0.26 6.90
CA LEU A 326 -11.94 -1.61 7.23
C LEU A 326 -11.68 -1.71 8.73
N ILE A 327 -10.95 -0.74 9.30
CA ILE A 327 -10.61 -0.71 10.73
C ILE A 327 -11.87 -0.56 11.60
N GLU A 328 -12.77 0.35 11.23
CA GLU A 328 -14.07 0.54 11.89
C GLU A 328 -14.91 -0.73 11.88
N THR A 329 -14.87 -1.48 10.78
CA THR A 329 -15.62 -2.73 10.67
C THR A 329 -15.03 -3.82 11.55
N LEU A 330 -13.71 -3.95 11.61
CA LEU A 330 -13.02 -4.86 12.52
C LEU A 330 -13.32 -4.47 13.97
N TYR A 331 -13.18 -3.18 14.32
CA TYR A 331 -13.50 -2.64 15.63
C TYR A 331 -14.93 -2.97 16.07
N ARG A 332 -15.93 -2.66 15.23
CA ARG A 332 -17.34 -2.92 15.53
C ARG A 332 -17.61 -4.40 15.78
N LYS A 333 -17.00 -5.31 14.98
CA LYS A 333 -17.20 -6.74 15.13
C LYS A 333 -16.55 -7.30 16.39
N ILE A 334 -15.33 -6.88 16.70
CA ILE A 334 -14.64 -7.28 17.92
C ILE A 334 -15.44 -6.82 19.15
N ASN A 335 -15.87 -5.55 19.19
CA ASN A 335 -16.63 -5.03 20.31
C ASN A 335 -18.03 -5.66 20.43
N ALA A 336 -18.70 -5.99 19.34
CA ALA A 336 -19.95 -6.73 19.38
C ALA A 336 -19.76 -8.13 19.99
N SER A 337 -18.64 -8.81 19.71
CA SER A 337 -18.29 -10.10 20.32
C SER A 337 -18.00 -9.96 21.82
N ILE A 338 -17.23 -8.94 22.22
CA ILE A 338 -16.93 -8.61 23.62
C ILE A 338 -18.26 -8.36 24.39
N LYS A 339 -19.14 -7.54 23.85
CA LYS A 339 -20.44 -7.24 24.45
C LYS A 339 -21.32 -8.45 24.59
N LYS A 340 -21.39 -9.31 23.55
CA LYS A 340 -22.14 -10.56 23.57
C LYS A 340 -21.62 -11.52 24.66
N SER A 341 -20.32 -11.49 24.92
CA SER A 341 -19.66 -12.28 25.97
C SER A 341 -19.80 -11.67 27.38
N LYS A 342 -20.48 -10.51 27.52
CA LYS A 342 -20.62 -9.75 28.77
C LYS A 342 -19.29 -9.36 29.44
N LYS A 343 -18.24 -9.15 28.64
CA LYS A 343 -16.87 -8.85 29.11
C LYS A 343 -16.45 -7.40 28.90
N GLU A 344 -17.37 -6.51 28.50
CA GLU A 344 -17.08 -5.11 28.17
C GLU A 344 -16.41 -4.35 29.36
N GLY A 345 -16.99 -4.48 30.56
CA GLY A 345 -16.40 -3.86 31.77
C GLY A 345 -15.01 -4.39 32.11
N LEU A 346 -14.78 -5.68 31.90
CA LEU A 346 -13.48 -6.32 32.14
C LEU A 346 -12.43 -5.82 31.13
N VAL A 347 -12.77 -5.80 29.83
CA VAL A 347 -11.86 -5.29 28.78
C VAL A 347 -11.49 -3.84 29.03
N ASN A 348 -12.47 -3.00 29.38
CA ASN A 348 -12.20 -1.59 29.72
C ASN A 348 -11.30 -1.44 30.92
N SER A 349 -11.51 -2.22 32.01
CA SER A 349 -10.63 -2.24 33.17
C SER A 349 -9.21 -2.67 32.82
N MET A 350 -9.05 -3.70 31.98
CA MET A 350 -7.75 -4.17 31.51
C MET A 350 -7.02 -3.14 30.65
N ILE A 351 -7.74 -2.38 29.80
CA ILE A 351 -7.19 -1.26 29.04
C ILE A 351 -6.59 -0.21 30.00
N HIS A 352 -7.31 0.18 31.06
CA HIS A 352 -6.80 1.14 32.04
C HIS A 352 -5.55 0.60 32.78
N VAL A 353 -5.57 -0.65 33.23
CA VAL A 353 -4.44 -1.29 33.92
C VAL A 353 -3.21 -1.37 33.00
N THR A 354 -3.38 -1.88 31.77
CA THR A 354 -2.25 -2.02 30.85
C THR A 354 -1.69 -0.68 30.39
N ASN A 355 -2.55 0.35 30.24
CA ASN A 355 -2.09 1.71 29.96
C ASN A 355 -1.28 2.30 31.13
N ALA A 356 -1.73 2.10 32.39
CA ALA A 356 -0.98 2.53 33.55
C ALA A 356 0.37 1.82 33.66
N LEU A 357 0.43 0.50 33.41
CA LEU A 357 1.69 -0.25 33.41
C LEU A 357 2.64 0.24 32.30
N LYS A 358 2.11 0.60 31.13
CA LYS A 358 2.92 1.14 30.03
C LYS A 358 3.60 2.46 30.39
N THR A 359 2.98 3.32 31.24
CA THR A 359 3.61 4.58 31.66
C THR A 359 4.86 4.37 32.52
N VAL A 360 4.97 3.20 33.18
CA VAL A 360 6.16 2.80 33.96
C VAL A 360 7.05 1.82 33.16
N GLY A 361 6.87 1.72 31.85
CA GLY A 361 7.74 0.97 30.93
C GLY A 361 7.36 -0.52 30.76
N VAL A 362 6.25 -0.98 31.32
CA VAL A 362 5.80 -2.38 31.23
C VAL A 362 4.65 -2.51 30.25
N ASP A 363 4.92 -3.04 29.06
CA ASP A 363 3.89 -3.30 28.06
C ASP A 363 3.52 -4.78 28.00
N ILE A 364 2.36 -5.12 28.57
CA ILE A 364 1.79 -6.48 28.57
C ILE A 364 0.50 -6.59 27.72
N LYS A 365 0.17 -5.54 26.95
CA LYS A 365 -1.09 -5.46 26.20
C LYS A 365 -1.32 -6.68 25.30
N ARG A 366 -0.31 -7.07 24.53
CA ARG A 366 -0.43 -8.24 23.62
C ARG A 366 -0.74 -9.54 24.38
N LYS A 367 -0.19 -9.71 25.58
CA LYS A 367 -0.44 -10.87 26.41
C LYS A 367 -1.86 -10.84 26.99
N VAL A 368 -2.30 -9.69 27.47
CA VAL A 368 -3.65 -9.50 28.05
C VAL A 368 -4.75 -9.65 27.00
N PHE A 369 -4.53 -9.12 25.79
CA PHE A 369 -5.49 -9.15 24.68
C PHE A 369 -5.17 -10.23 23.64
N ALA A 370 -4.47 -11.31 24.03
CA ALA A 370 -4.00 -12.37 23.12
C ALA A 370 -5.11 -12.93 22.22
N GLU A 371 -6.32 -13.13 22.75
CA GLU A 371 -7.43 -13.65 21.98
C GLU A 371 -7.95 -12.68 20.90
N ILE A 372 -7.86 -11.37 21.13
CA ILE A 372 -8.14 -10.38 20.11
C ILE A 372 -7.06 -10.45 19.03
N HIS A 373 -5.80 -10.57 19.44
CA HIS A 373 -4.69 -10.72 18.50
C HIS A 373 -4.79 -11.99 17.66
N GLU A 374 -5.15 -13.15 18.27
CA GLU A 374 -5.36 -14.41 17.54
C GLU A 374 -6.41 -14.29 16.44
N ASN A 375 -7.50 -13.55 16.68
CA ASN A 375 -8.51 -13.27 15.65
C ASN A 375 -8.00 -12.38 14.53
N LEU A 376 -6.93 -11.63 14.76
CA LEU A 376 -6.24 -10.79 13.76
C LEU A 376 -4.96 -11.45 13.22
N GLY A 377 -4.84 -12.79 13.35
CA GLY A 377 -3.68 -13.55 12.88
C GLY A 377 -2.54 -13.70 13.91
N GLY A 378 -2.66 -13.13 15.11
CA GLY A 378 -1.70 -13.30 16.22
C GLY A 378 -0.43 -12.42 16.10
N SER A 379 0.02 -12.10 14.90
CA SER A 379 1.30 -11.42 14.66
C SER A 379 1.19 -9.92 14.35
N LEU A 380 -0.01 -9.41 14.10
CA LEU A 380 -0.23 -8.04 13.66
C LEU A 380 0.30 -7.04 14.70
N ARG A 381 1.34 -6.26 14.33
CA ARG A 381 2.01 -5.30 15.20
C ARG A 381 1.74 -3.85 14.85
N ILE A 382 1.42 -3.58 13.57
CA ILE A 382 1.23 -2.23 13.05
C ILE A 382 0.05 -2.19 12.07
N ILE A 383 -0.77 -1.16 12.22
CA ILE A 383 -1.82 -0.78 11.26
C ILE A 383 -1.57 0.66 10.85
N VAL A 384 -1.50 0.89 9.53
CA VAL A 384 -1.42 2.23 8.96
C VAL A 384 -2.75 2.55 8.28
N SER A 385 -3.42 3.61 8.73
CA SER A 385 -4.68 4.08 8.16
C SER A 385 -4.44 5.30 7.29
N ALA A 386 -4.95 5.30 6.06
CA ALA A 386 -4.85 6.45 5.16
C ALA A 386 -6.10 6.58 4.27
N ALA A 387 -6.08 7.54 3.35
CA ALA A 387 -7.11 7.85 2.35
C ALA A 387 -8.40 8.49 2.87
N ALA A 388 -8.66 8.51 4.17
CA ALA A 388 -9.78 9.24 4.77
C ALA A 388 -9.54 9.44 6.29
N PRO A 389 -10.20 10.40 6.94
CA PRO A 389 -10.19 10.55 8.38
C PRO A 389 -10.81 9.33 9.09
N ILE A 390 -10.29 8.99 10.27
CA ILE A 390 -10.83 7.95 11.15
C ILE A 390 -11.14 8.56 12.52
N ASP A 391 -12.18 8.04 13.19
CA ASP A 391 -12.47 8.43 14.58
C ASP A 391 -11.25 8.11 15.47
N ALA A 392 -10.72 9.15 16.13
CA ALA A 392 -9.56 9.03 17.02
C ALA A 392 -9.78 8.01 18.15
N LYS A 393 -11.03 7.77 18.58
CA LYS A 393 -11.35 6.75 19.57
C LYS A 393 -11.02 5.34 19.08
N ILE A 394 -11.21 5.07 17.79
CA ILE A 394 -10.92 3.77 17.18
C ILE A 394 -9.41 3.58 17.07
N GLY A 395 -8.67 4.60 16.59
CA GLY A 395 -7.21 4.54 16.55
C GLY A 395 -6.61 4.34 17.95
N LYS A 396 -7.12 5.08 18.94
CA LYS A 396 -6.71 4.89 20.34
C LYS A 396 -7.02 3.48 20.84
N TRP A 397 -8.20 2.93 20.55
CA TRP A 397 -8.55 1.56 20.92
C TRP A 397 -7.59 0.53 20.32
N VAL A 398 -7.16 0.70 19.06
CA VAL A 398 -6.16 -0.16 18.43
C VAL A 398 -4.84 -0.12 19.20
N GLN A 399 -4.39 1.08 19.64
CA GLN A 399 -3.21 1.22 20.49
C GLN A 399 -3.41 0.63 21.89
N ASP A 400 -4.61 0.74 22.43
CA ASP A 400 -4.96 0.23 23.76
C ASP A 400 -4.91 -1.29 23.84
N ILE A 401 -5.19 -1.99 22.74
CA ILE A 401 -5.03 -3.46 22.66
C ILE A 401 -3.60 -3.90 22.28
N GLY A 402 -2.66 -2.99 22.10
CA GLY A 402 -1.24 -3.31 21.86
C GLY A 402 -0.84 -3.46 20.39
N ILE A 403 -1.59 -2.87 19.46
CA ILE A 403 -1.21 -2.73 18.05
C ILE A 403 -0.83 -1.26 17.82
N MET A 404 0.31 -1.01 17.18
CA MET A 404 0.71 0.33 16.79
C MET A 404 -0.24 0.84 15.71
N PHE A 405 -0.81 2.02 15.94
CA PHE A 405 -1.72 2.64 15.01
C PHE A 405 -1.12 3.93 14.48
N LEU A 406 -0.93 4.00 13.17
CA LEU A 406 -0.38 5.16 12.48
C LEU A 406 -1.39 5.68 11.46
N GLN A 407 -1.28 6.95 11.14
CA GLN A 407 -2.10 7.61 10.12
C GLN A 407 -1.21 8.25 9.08
N GLY A 408 -1.52 8.02 7.80
CA GLY A 408 -0.87 8.63 6.67
C GLY A 408 -1.82 9.55 5.91
N TYR A 409 -1.25 10.58 5.29
CA TYR A 409 -1.95 11.51 4.44
C TYR A 409 -1.19 11.70 3.12
N GLY A 410 -1.94 11.79 2.07
CA GLY A 410 -1.44 12.07 0.74
C GLY A 410 -2.48 11.76 -0.33
N LEU A 411 -2.07 11.95 -1.56
CA LEU A 411 -2.91 11.87 -2.75
C LEU A 411 -2.17 11.08 -3.83
N THR A 412 -2.87 10.69 -4.89
CA THR A 412 -2.23 10.08 -6.06
C THR A 412 -1.13 10.99 -6.61
N GLU A 413 -1.37 12.29 -6.59
CA GLU A 413 -0.45 13.35 -7.01
C GLU A 413 0.83 13.44 -6.17
N THR A 414 0.88 12.79 -4.99
CA THR A 414 2.07 12.75 -4.12
C THR A 414 2.69 11.35 -3.95
N ALA A 415 2.31 10.37 -4.75
CA ALA A 415 2.87 9.04 -4.99
C ALA A 415 3.00 8.02 -3.82
N PRO A 416 2.17 7.88 -2.78
CA PRO A 416 1.06 8.75 -2.38
C PRO A 416 1.35 9.58 -1.13
N ILE A 417 2.32 9.18 -0.24
CA ILE A 417 2.45 9.68 1.13
C ILE A 417 3.20 11.01 1.17
N ALA A 418 2.53 12.06 1.62
CA ALA A 418 3.13 13.37 1.89
C ALA A 418 3.34 13.63 3.39
N ALA A 419 2.48 13.02 4.24
CA ALA A 419 2.64 13.08 5.70
C ALA A 419 2.31 11.72 6.32
N LEU A 420 2.96 11.40 7.43
CA LEU A 420 2.80 10.13 8.14
C LEU A 420 3.06 10.34 9.62
N THR A 421 2.28 9.71 10.47
CA THR A 421 2.57 9.62 11.90
C THR A 421 3.81 8.75 12.11
N PRO A 422 4.91 9.26 12.70
CA PRO A 422 6.09 8.44 12.96
C PRO A 422 5.81 7.36 14.02
N GLU A 423 6.38 6.16 13.89
CA GLU A 423 6.17 5.10 14.87
C GLU A 423 6.77 5.41 16.25
N PHE A 424 7.79 6.28 16.29
CA PHE A 424 8.42 6.74 17.52
C PHE A 424 7.69 7.93 18.18
N GLU A 425 6.71 8.53 17.48
CA GLU A 425 5.88 9.65 17.97
C GLU A 425 4.44 9.52 17.46
N PRO A 426 3.73 8.42 17.79
CA PRO A 426 2.39 8.18 17.29
C PRO A 426 1.38 9.16 17.90
N LYS A 427 0.67 9.90 17.05
CA LYS A 427 -0.34 10.89 17.43
C LYS A 427 -1.67 10.61 16.72
N VAL A 428 -2.52 9.87 17.40
CA VAL A 428 -3.85 9.52 16.88
C VAL A 428 -4.70 10.76 16.66
N GLY A 429 -5.42 10.79 15.54
CA GLY A 429 -6.29 11.90 15.14
C GLY A 429 -5.60 12.94 14.27
N SER A 430 -4.27 12.86 14.09
CA SER A 430 -3.54 13.67 13.11
C SER A 430 -3.34 12.92 11.80
N ALA A 431 -3.12 13.64 10.72
CA ALA A 431 -2.67 13.09 9.43
C ALA A 431 -1.16 12.80 9.39
N GLY A 432 -0.44 13.03 10.50
CA GLY A 432 1.01 12.88 10.64
C GLY A 432 1.79 14.16 10.43
N LYS A 433 3.12 14.02 10.41
CA LYS A 433 4.06 15.09 10.05
C LYS A 433 4.44 14.94 8.56
N PRO A 434 4.77 16.03 7.86
CA PRO A 434 5.40 15.93 6.54
C PRO A 434 6.56 14.93 6.60
N VAL A 435 6.64 14.01 5.63
CA VAL A 435 7.75 13.05 5.56
C VAL A 435 9.08 13.77 5.32
N ILE A 436 10.23 13.13 5.55
CA ILE A 436 11.54 13.79 5.67
C ILE A 436 11.91 14.76 4.53
N SER A 437 11.45 14.52 3.33
CA SER A 437 11.73 15.37 2.15
C SER A 437 10.57 16.29 1.77
N ALA A 438 9.48 16.26 2.53
CA ALA A 438 8.29 17.04 2.26
C ALA A 438 8.20 18.28 3.16
N LYS A 439 7.56 19.33 2.63
CA LYS A 439 7.14 20.52 3.36
C LYS A 439 5.63 20.65 3.23
N ALA A 440 5.00 21.16 4.28
CA ALA A 440 3.58 21.53 4.23
C ALA A 440 3.40 22.93 4.82
N LYS A 441 2.42 23.67 4.30
CA LYS A 441 2.01 24.96 4.87
C LYS A 441 0.50 25.12 4.74
N VAL A 442 -0.06 25.95 5.62
CA VAL A 442 -1.46 26.38 5.55
C VAL A 442 -1.52 27.64 4.66
N TYR A 443 -2.31 27.58 3.60
CA TYR A 443 -2.50 28.68 2.66
C TYR A 443 -3.80 29.41 2.98
N ASN A 444 -3.74 30.75 2.98
CA ASN A 444 -4.88 31.64 3.31
C ASN A 444 -5.62 31.22 4.59
N PRO A 445 -4.94 31.11 5.75
CA PRO A 445 -5.59 30.68 6.98
C PRO A 445 -6.67 31.65 7.44
N ASN A 446 -7.80 31.09 7.95
CA ASN A 446 -8.85 31.85 8.63
C ASN A 446 -8.42 32.24 10.07
N GLU A 447 -9.34 32.87 10.82
CA GLU A 447 -9.09 33.32 12.21
C GLU A 447 -8.73 32.16 13.17
N ASN A 448 -9.08 30.91 12.84
CA ASN A 448 -8.77 29.71 13.60
C ASN A 448 -7.43 29.06 13.17
N GLY A 449 -6.75 29.62 12.17
CA GLY A 449 -5.53 29.07 11.61
C GLY A 449 -5.78 27.91 10.63
N GLU A 450 -7.02 27.68 10.18
CA GLU A 450 -7.38 26.69 9.18
C GLU A 450 -7.36 27.30 7.77
N GLY A 451 -6.78 26.59 6.82
CA GLY A 451 -6.74 26.97 5.41
C GLY A 451 -6.41 25.77 4.56
N GLU A 452 -6.19 25.98 3.28
CA GLU A 452 -5.79 24.91 2.38
C GLU A 452 -4.38 24.41 2.73
N ILE A 453 -4.19 23.10 2.75
CA ILE A 453 -2.88 22.48 2.95
C ILE A 453 -2.13 22.42 1.62
N LEU A 454 -1.06 23.20 1.49
CA LEU A 454 -0.13 23.08 0.37
C LEU A 454 1.00 22.14 0.70
N LEU A 455 1.43 21.37 -0.30
CA LEU A 455 2.46 20.35 -0.19
C LEU A 455 3.61 20.63 -1.16
N CYS A 456 4.85 20.61 -0.69
CA CYS A 456 6.05 20.63 -1.51
C CYS A 456 6.87 19.36 -1.21
N THR A 457 7.04 18.50 -2.19
CA THR A 457 7.67 17.20 -2.00
C THR A 457 8.30 16.70 -3.30
N PRO A 458 9.45 15.98 -3.27
CA PRO A 458 10.02 15.33 -4.45
C PRO A 458 9.15 14.19 -4.99
N THR A 459 8.14 13.75 -4.21
CA THR A 459 7.17 12.75 -4.64
C THR A 459 6.01 13.34 -5.45
N LEU A 460 5.98 14.67 -5.66
CA LEU A 460 4.94 15.35 -6.41
C LEU A 460 4.97 14.95 -7.89
N MET A 461 3.80 14.65 -8.44
CA MET A 461 3.57 14.27 -9.84
C MET A 461 4.26 15.21 -10.83
N LEU A 462 4.52 14.72 -12.03
CA LEU A 462 4.98 15.54 -13.15
C LEU A 462 3.92 16.57 -13.56
N GLY A 463 2.67 16.19 -13.54
CA GLY A 463 1.48 16.97 -13.89
C GLY A 463 0.33 16.05 -14.28
N TYR A 464 -0.76 16.64 -14.78
CA TYR A 464 -1.86 15.89 -15.36
C TYR A 464 -1.64 15.61 -16.84
N TYR A 465 -1.89 14.38 -17.25
CA TYR A 465 -1.66 13.91 -18.62
C TYR A 465 -2.57 14.62 -19.62
N GLU A 466 -1.96 15.28 -20.62
CA GLU A 466 -2.64 16.08 -21.65
C GLU A 466 -3.58 17.16 -21.09
N ASP A 467 -3.26 17.70 -19.88
CA ASP A 467 -4.06 18.72 -19.23
C ASP A 467 -3.14 19.73 -18.50
N GLU A 468 -2.54 20.62 -19.29
CA GLU A 468 -1.61 21.65 -18.79
C GLU A 468 -2.33 22.70 -17.94
N GLU A 469 -3.58 23.03 -18.28
CA GLU A 469 -4.40 23.99 -17.53
C GLU A 469 -4.63 23.48 -16.11
N ALA A 470 -5.12 22.25 -15.97
CA ALA A 470 -5.31 21.65 -14.65
C ALA A 470 -3.99 21.46 -13.88
N THR A 471 -2.87 21.24 -14.60
CA THR A 471 -1.55 21.13 -13.97
C THR A 471 -1.14 22.47 -13.37
N ASN A 472 -1.29 23.57 -14.12
CA ASN A 472 -0.94 24.92 -13.68
C ASN A 472 -1.88 25.44 -12.57
N GLU A 473 -3.14 25.01 -12.54
CA GLU A 473 -4.06 25.30 -11.43
C GLU A 473 -3.66 24.57 -10.14
N ALA A 474 -3.17 23.33 -10.26
CA ALA A 474 -2.85 22.48 -9.12
C ALA A 474 -1.43 22.71 -8.57
N ILE A 475 -0.49 23.21 -9.37
CA ILE A 475 0.91 23.38 -8.98
C ILE A 475 1.34 24.84 -9.16
N GLU A 476 1.62 25.50 -8.05
CA GLU A 476 2.14 26.87 -7.99
C GLU A 476 3.65 26.87 -7.74
N ILE A 477 4.39 27.77 -8.39
CA ILE A 477 5.81 28.01 -8.11
C ILE A 477 5.93 29.14 -7.09
N ILE A 478 6.35 28.78 -5.87
CA ILE A 478 6.56 29.75 -4.78
C ILE A 478 8.03 29.67 -4.36
N ASP A 479 8.75 30.79 -4.47
CA ASP A 479 10.19 30.88 -4.14
C ASP A 479 11.06 29.83 -4.87
N GLY A 480 10.67 29.48 -6.12
CA GLY A 480 11.38 28.49 -6.95
C GLY A 480 11.06 27.03 -6.61
N GLU A 481 10.18 26.76 -5.68
CA GLU A 481 9.71 25.41 -5.31
C GLU A 481 8.30 25.14 -5.86
N ARG A 482 8.04 23.87 -6.22
CA ARG A 482 6.73 23.41 -6.70
C ARG A 482 5.83 23.09 -5.52
N TRP A 483 4.79 23.87 -5.34
CA TRP A 483 3.78 23.68 -4.29
C TRP A 483 2.48 23.18 -4.90
N PHE A 484 1.96 22.11 -4.35
CA PHE A 484 0.73 21.48 -4.79
C PHE A 484 -0.45 21.93 -3.93
N HIS A 485 -1.49 22.42 -4.58
CA HIS A 485 -2.78 22.73 -4.00
C HIS A 485 -3.57 21.43 -3.79
N SER A 486 -3.66 20.97 -2.53
CA SER A 486 -4.26 19.68 -2.23
C SER A 486 -5.80 19.68 -2.32
N GLY A 487 -6.41 20.86 -2.22
CA GLY A 487 -7.86 21.00 -2.05
C GLY A 487 -8.35 20.54 -0.68
N ASP A 488 -7.47 20.16 0.24
CA ASP A 488 -7.84 19.74 1.59
C ASP A 488 -7.65 20.90 2.57
N ILE A 489 -8.65 21.15 3.40
CA ILE A 489 -8.64 22.20 4.43
C ILE A 489 -8.15 21.61 5.75
N GLY A 490 -7.30 22.34 6.46
CA GLY A 490 -6.76 21.87 7.71
C GLY A 490 -5.86 22.89 8.41
N TYR A 491 -5.17 22.44 9.43
CA TYR A 491 -4.19 23.22 10.18
C TYR A 491 -2.97 22.37 10.54
N ILE A 492 -1.89 23.03 10.94
CA ILE A 492 -0.67 22.39 11.42
C ILE A 492 -0.48 22.84 12.88
N ASP A 493 -0.33 21.88 13.80
CA ASP A 493 -0.11 22.21 15.21
C ASP A 493 1.34 22.62 15.50
N LYS A 494 1.58 23.08 16.73
CA LYS A 494 2.92 23.54 17.20
C LYS A 494 4.02 22.47 17.12
N ASP A 495 3.64 21.19 17.10
CA ASP A 495 4.55 20.06 17.03
C ASP A 495 4.78 19.61 15.57
N GLY A 496 4.14 20.28 14.59
CA GLY A 496 4.25 20.03 13.16
C GLY A 496 3.32 18.93 12.62
N PHE A 497 2.32 18.48 13.39
CA PHE A 497 1.33 17.54 12.91
C PHE A 497 0.23 18.23 12.13
N ILE A 498 -0.12 17.64 10.99
CA ILE A 498 -1.19 18.10 10.11
C ILE A 498 -2.53 17.51 10.59
N TYR A 499 -3.58 18.33 10.56
CA TYR A 499 -4.97 17.94 10.81
C TYR A 499 -5.82 18.36 9.64
N ILE A 500 -6.48 17.41 8.99
CA ILE A 500 -7.42 17.67 7.90
C ILE A 500 -8.82 17.80 8.49
N THR A 501 -9.48 18.94 8.26
CA THR A 501 -10.81 19.26 8.80
C THR A 501 -11.91 19.23 7.75
N GLY A 502 -11.53 19.31 6.45
CA GLY A 502 -12.49 19.29 5.37
C GLY A 502 -11.85 19.24 3.99
N ARG A 503 -12.66 19.46 2.98
CA ARG A 503 -12.23 19.62 1.59
C ARG A 503 -12.89 20.87 1.00
N SER A 504 -12.12 21.61 0.17
CA SER A 504 -12.60 22.82 -0.52
C SER A 504 -13.65 22.50 -1.59
#